data_c4946e1dc7277193f0e007467da19c3f
#
_entry.id   c4946e1dc7277193f0e007467da19c3f
#
_cell.length_a   1.000
_cell.length_b   1.000
_cell.length_c   1.000
_cell.angle_alpha   90.00
_cell.angle_beta   90.00
_cell.angle_gamma   90.00
#
_symmetry.space_group_name_H-M   'P 1'
#
loop_
_entity.id
_entity.type
_entity.pdbx_description
1 polymer ?
#
loop_
_entity_poly.entity_id
_entity_poly.type
_entity_poly.pdbx_seq_one_letter_code
_entity_poly.pdbx_strand_id
1 'polypeptide(L)'
;MKREIKKDKYVVSKDYQLIGARYQLSTIEQKLVLSIISLIQPTDTDFMHYQIPLNNFDTLIENNNHLRLKEACKSLMSKPLEIYDGNDWLIFNWFSHIRYKGKDSLLECSISPELKPYLLELKGNFKSFDLKYILPLQSSYSIRLYEILKKNENTVRVDFELEELYNILKVPDSFKTFGKFKEKVLSFAEKELIQHTDIFFEYNEKKTGKKVTGISFRILINRDNTVSKELSEQEKFRAFILEEYKNGENIIYNPRLERHIVIKNGLLAIGESGRYMNKEDAKVMWSFIYQRKDLLIAKPF
;
A
#
# COMPACT_ATOMS: atom_id res chain seq x y z
N MET A 1 -24.94 -9.98 2.93
CA MET A 1 -24.00 -9.85 4.06
C MET A 1 -23.21 -8.55 3.85
N LYS A 2 -23.05 -7.72 4.86
CA LYS A 2 -22.33 -6.43 4.75
C LYS A 2 -20.96 -6.62 5.36
N ARG A 3 -19.90 -6.18 4.68
CA ARG A 3 -18.54 -6.17 5.23
C ARG A 3 -18.09 -4.76 5.55
N GLU A 4 -17.62 -4.58 6.78
CA GLU A 4 -16.94 -3.38 7.25
C GLU A 4 -15.43 -3.59 7.25
N ILE A 5 -14.70 -2.50 7.04
CA ILE A 5 -13.25 -2.46 7.05
C ILE A 5 -12.73 -2.77 8.47
N LYS A 6 -11.96 -3.86 8.63
CA LYS A 6 -11.11 -4.09 9.80
C LYS A 6 -9.68 -3.66 9.49
N LYS A 7 -9.04 -2.95 10.43
CA LYS A 7 -7.80 -2.17 10.26
C LYS A 7 -6.50 -2.91 9.87
N ASP A 8 -6.46 -4.24 9.78
CA ASP A 8 -5.16 -4.92 9.92
C ASP A 8 -4.43 -5.43 8.66
N LYS A 9 -5.07 -5.63 7.54
CA LYS A 9 -4.36 -5.88 6.24
C LYS A 9 -5.32 -5.75 5.07
N TYR A 10 -5.12 -4.73 4.26
CA TYR A 10 -5.85 -4.56 3.02
C TYR A 10 -4.99 -5.01 1.85
N VAL A 11 -5.26 -6.20 1.33
CA VAL A 11 -4.57 -6.78 0.18
C VAL A 11 -5.45 -6.61 -1.05
N VAL A 12 -4.90 -5.98 -2.06
CA VAL A 12 -5.53 -5.89 -3.39
C VAL A 12 -5.02 -7.07 -4.22
N SER A 13 -5.92 -7.89 -4.75
CA SER A 13 -5.59 -8.98 -5.67
C SER A 13 -6.29 -8.75 -7.00
N LYS A 14 -5.54 -8.76 -8.10
CA LYS A 14 -6.02 -8.50 -9.46
C LYS A 14 -5.41 -9.49 -10.44
N ASP A 15 -6.24 -10.00 -11.34
CA ASP A 15 -5.78 -10.76 -12.49
C ASP A 15 -4.83 -9.94 -13.37
N TYR A 16 -3.93 -10.60 -14.07
CA TYR A 16 -2.93 -9.97 -14.94
C TYR A 16 -3.54 -9.21 -16.12
N GLN A 17 -4.69 -9.65 -16.65
CA GLN A 17 -5.41 -8.92 -17.69
C GLN A 17 -5.99 -7.62 -17.15
N LEU A 18 -6.55 -7.63 -15.92
CA LEU A 18 -7.07 -6.42 -15.27
C LEU A 18 -5.95 -5.43 -14.92
N ILE A 19 -4.75 -5.91 -14.54
CA ILE A 19 -3.58 -5.04 -14.37
C ILE A 19 -3.17 -4.41 -15.69
N GLY A 20 -3.22 -5.14 -16.81
CA GLY A 20 -2.95 -4.65 -18.17
C GLY A 20 -4.09 -3.85 -18.80
N ALA A 21 -5.27 -3.79 -18.18
CA ALA A 21 -6.43 -3.09 -18.73
C ALA A 21 -6.17 -1.61 -18.98
N ARG A 22 -6.84 -1.06 -19.99
CA ARG A 22 -6.72 0.35 -20.38
C ARG A 22 -7.83 1.17 -19.75
N TYR A 23 -7.47 2.08 -18.86
CA TYR A 23 -8.42 3.01 -18.22
C TYR A 23 -7.71 4.27 -17.75
N GLN A 24 -8.48 5.35 -17.62
CA GLN A 24 -7.98 6.65 -17.17
C GLN A 24 -8.75 7.08 -15.92
N LEU A 25 -8.21 6.78 -14.77
CA LEU A 25 -8.74 7.20 -13.48
C LEU A 25 -7.81 8.24 -12.85
N SER A 26 -8.41 9.23 -12.18
CA SER A 26 -7.65 10.13 -11.30
C SER A 26 -7.09 9.36 -10.10
N THR A 27 -6.15 9.97 -9.36
CA THR A 27 -5.56 9.37 -8.16
C THR A 27 -6.62 8.98 -7.13
N ILE A 28 -7.62 9.84 -6.90
CA ILE A 28 -8.72 9.57 -5.95
C ILE A 28 -9.56 8.39 -6.42
N GLU A 29 -9.93 8.35 -7.72
CA GLU A 29 -10.72 7.26 -8.29
C GLU A 29 -9.98 5.92 -8.21
N GLN A 30 -8.68 5.89 -8.52
CA GLN A 30 -7.87 4.67 -8.39
C GLN A 30 -7.79 4.19 -6.95
N LYS A 31 -7.52 5.08 -6.00
CA LYS A 31 -7.50 4.73 -4.58
C LYS A 31 -8.85 4.21 -4.11
N LEU A 32 -9.96 4.81 -4.55
CA LEU A 32 -11.31 4.35 -4.23
C LEU A 32 -11.55 2.93 -4.76
N VAL A 33 -11.27 2.68 -6.03
CA VAL A 33 -11.39 1.35 -6.66
C VAL A 33 -10.56 0.32 -5.91
N LEU A 34 -9.27 0.61 -5.65
CA LEU A 34 -8.36 -0.33 -5.00
C LEU A 34 -8.74 -0.58 -3.52
N SER A 35 -9.27 0.43 -2.83
CA SER A 35 -9.80 0.25 -1.47
C SER A 35 -11.00 -0.70 -1.45
N ILE A 36 -11.89 -0.61 -2.44
CA ILE A 36 -13.04 -1.52 -2.54
C ILE A 36 -12.59 -2.93 -2.90
N ILE A 37 -11.68 -3.09 -3.87
CA ILE A 37 -11.12 -4.40 -4.24
C ILE A 37 -10.43 -5.06 -3.04
N SER A 38 -9.76 -4.31 -2.18
CA SER A 38 -9.11 -4.86 -0.99
C SER A 38 -10.05 -5.46 0.07
N LEU A 39 -11.37 -5.23 -0.07
CA LEU A 39 -12.40 -5.84 0.79
C LEU A 39 -12.83 -7.23 0.32
N ILE A 40 -12.50 -7.60 -0.91
CA ILE A 40 -12.77 -8.94 -1.44
C ILE A 40 -11.89 -9.94 -0.70
N GLN A 41 -12.49 -11.03 -0.22
CA GLN A 41 -11.76 -12.09 0.47
C GLN A 41 -11.53 -13.28 -0.47
N PRO A 42 -10.41 -14.02 -0.30
CA PRO A 42 -10.14 -15.22 -1.10
C PRO A 42 -11.23 -16.30 -1.02
N THR A 43 -12.04 -16.26 0.03
CA THR A 43 -13.15 -17.20 0.27
C THR A 43 -14.47 -16.75 -0.34
N ASP A 44 -14.53 -15.56 -0.94
CA ASP A 44 -15.77 -15.07 -1.56
C ASP A 44 -16.04 -15.80 -2.87
N THR A 45 -17.25 -16.26 -3.03
CA THR A 45 -17.74 -16.92 -4.25
C THR A 45 -18.50 -15.96 -5.15
N ASP A 46 -18.91 -14.81 -4.60
CA ASP A 46 -19.60 -13.74 -5.33
C ASP A 46 -19.30 -12.36 -4.72
N PHE A 47 -19.58 -11.30 -5.48
CA PHE A 47 -19.45 -9.94 -4.98
C PHE A 47 -20.53 -9.62 -3.95
N MET A 48 -20.11 -8.94 -2.90
CA MET A 48 -21.01 -8.43 -1.87
C MET A 48 -21.33 -6.95 -2.10
N HIS A 49 -22.26 -6.41 -1.30
CA HIS A 49 -22.41 -4.97 -1.16
C HIS A 49 -21.31 -4.47 -0.22
N TYR A 50 -20.36 -3.70 -0.79
CA TYR A 50 -19.23 -3.16 -0.02
C TYR A 50 -19.65 -1.83 0.60
N GLN A 51 -19.26 -1.63 1.87
CA GLN A 51 -19.50 -0.38 2.60
C GLN A 51 -18.17 0.14 3.14
N ILE A 52 -17.88 1.39 2.85
CA ILE A 52 -16.67 2.05 3.29
C ILE A 52 -17.05 3.29 4.10
N PRO A 53 -16.69 3.37 5.40
CA PRO A 53 -16.82 4.57 6.19
C PRO A 53 -15.99 5.70 5.59
N LEU A 54 -16.54 6.92 5.51
CA LEU A 54 -15.85 8.06 4.89
C LEU A 54 -14.63 8.53 5.68
N ASN A 55 -14.61 8.33 7.00
CA ASN A 55 -13.43 8.61 7.83
C ASN A 55 -12.20 7.79 7.43
N ASN A 56 -12.38 6.66 6.74
CA ASN A 56 -11.27 5.90 6.16
C ASN A 56 -10.69 6.57 4.90
N PHE A 57 -11.37 7.59 4.37
CA PHE A 57 -10.94 8.38 3.23
C PHE A 57 -10.36 9.75 3.63
N ASP A 58 -10.16 10.04 4.93
CA ASP A 58 -9.59 11.32 5.39
C ASP A 58 -8.22 11.58 4.74
N THR A 59 -7.45 10.53 4.44
CA THR A 59 -6.24 10.60 3.63
C THR A 59 -6.49 10.76 2.12
N LEU A 60 -7.70 10.48 1.64
CA LEU A 60 -8.08 10.56 0.22
C LEU A 60 -8.81 11.86 -0.10
N ILE A 61 -9.49 12.44 0.89
CA ILE A 61 -10.35 13.61 0.74
C ILE A 61 -9.99 14.61 1.83
N GLU A 62 -9.06 15.50 1.53
CA GLU A 62 -8.72 16.60 2.43
C GLU A 62 -10.00 17.35 2.85
N ASN A 63 -10.17 17.57 4.16
CA ASN A 63 -11.22 18.38 4.76
C ASN A 63 -12.68 17.89 4.57
N ASN A 64 -12.97 16.58 4.60
CA ASN A 64 -14.36 16.07 4.52
C ASN A 64 -15.19 16.65 3.35
N ASN A 65 -14.56 16.89 2.20
CA ASN A 65 -15.22 17.50 1.05
C ASN A 65 -16.12 16.49 0.31
N HIS A 66 -17.34 16.29 0.83
CA HIS A 66 -18.35 15.41 0.24
C HIS A 66 -18.69 15.74 -1.22
N LEU A 67 -18.54 16.99 -1.63
CA LEU A 67 -18.77 17.41 -3.01
C LEU A 67 -17.70 16.81 -3.93
N ARG A 68 -16.44 16.88 -3.53
CA ARG A 68 -15.32 16.31 -4.27
C ARG A 68 -15.44 14.77 -4.40
N LEU A 69 -15.89 14.10 -3.33
CA LEU A 69 -16.18 12.67 -3.38
C LEU A 69 -17.32 12.36 -4.37
N LYS A 70 -18.41 13.11 -4.34
CA LYS A 70 -19.53 12.95 -5.27
C LYS A 70 -19.11 13.12 -6.72
N GLU A 71 -18.27 14.12 -6.99
CA GLU A 71 -17.73 14.37 -8.33
C GLU A 71 -16.81 13.22 -8.77
N ALA A 72 -15.93 12.73 -7.89
CA ALA A 72 -15.09 11.56 -8.18
C ALA A 72 -15.93 10.31 -8.47
N CYS A 73 -16.98 10.05 -7.68
CA CYS A 73 -17.89 8.92 -7.93
C CYS A 73 -18.63 9.08 -9.28
N LYS A 74 -19.14 10.25 -9.62
CA LYS A 74 -19.78 10.50 -10.91
C LYS A 74 -18.81 10.32 -12.07
N SER A 75 -17.60 10.84 -11.95
CA SER A 75 -16.54 10.72 -12.95
C SER A 75 -16.15 9.25 -13.12
N LEU A 76 -15.97 8.50 -12.02
CA LEU A 76 -15.65 7.08 -12.04
C LEU A 76 -16.73 6.24 -12.75
N MET A 77 -18.00 6.54 -12.52
CA MET A 77 -19.13 5.86 -13.19
C MET A 77 -19.22 6.17 -14.70
N SER A 78 -18.59 7.22 -15.18
CA SER A 78 -18.53 7.58 -16.60
C SER A 78 -17.26 7.09 -17.31
N LYS A 79 -16.35 6.43 -16.61
CA LYS A 79 -15.04 5.98 -17.14
C LYS A 79 -14.98 4.46 -17.20
N PRO A 80 -15.26 3.87 -18.35
CA PRO A 80 -15.13 2.43 -18.52
C PRO A 80 -13.65 2.01 -18.47
N LEU A 81 -13.45 0.73 -18.24
CA LEU A 81 -12.18 0.05 -18.47
C LEU A 81 -12.30 -0.85 -19.70
N GLU A 82 -11.19 -1.03 -20.38
CA GLU A 82 -11.07 -1.84 -21.58
C GLU A 82 -10.05 -2.96 -21.35
N ILE A 83 -10.47 -4.20 -21.52
CA ILE A 83 -9.61 -5.38 -21.51
C ILE A 83 -9.50 -5.90 -22.93
N TYR A 84 -8.27 -6.18 -23.36
CA TYR A 84 -7.97 -6.73 -24.68
C TYR A 84 -7.42 -8.14 -24.54
N ASP A 85 -7.94 -9.06 -25.37
CA ASP A 85 -7.46 -10.43 -25.49
C ASP A 85 -7.33 -10.79 -26.98
N GLY A 86 -6.10 -10.68 -27.49
CA GLY A 86 -5.85 -10.79 -28.93
C GLY A 86 -6.61 -9.71 -29.71
N ASN A 87 -7.54 -10.15 -30.59
CA ASN A 87 -8.39 -9.26 -31.37
C ASN A 87 -9.72 -8.92 -30.67
N ASP A 88 -10.02 -9.59 -29.58
CA ASP A 88 -11.23 -9.36 -28.81
C ASP A 88 -11.04 -8.22 -27.80
N TRP A 89 -12.10 -7.54 -27.49
CA TRP A 89 -12.12 -6.50 -26.48
C TRP A 89 -13.41 -6.53 -25.68
N LEU A 90 -13.28 -6.18 -24.39
CA LEU A 90 -14.38 -6.08 -23.44
C LEU A 90 -14.35 -4.69 -22.80
N ILE A 91 -15.48 -3.98 -22.81
CA ILE A 91 -15.63 -2.64 -22.21
C ILE A 91 -16.74 -2.68 -21.18
N PHE A 92 -16.46 -2.25 -19.97
CA PHE A 92 -17.43 -2.21 -18.88
C PHE A 92 -17.02 -1.24 -17.77
N ASN A 93 -17.90 -0.97 -16.82
CA ASN A 93 -17.63 -0.08 -15.68
C ASN A 93 -17.11 -0.85 -14.46
N TRP A 94 -16.40 -0.18 -13.58
CA TRP A 94 -15.92 -0.73 -12.31
C TRP A 94 -17.05 -1.12 -11.37
N PHE A 95 -18.12 -0.32 -11.33
CA PHE A 95 -19.25 -0.48 -10.43
C PHE A 95 -20.57 -0.45 -11.18
N SER A 96 -21.52 -1.28 -10.75
CA SER A 96 -22.91 -1.22 -11.20
C SER A 96 -23.67 -0.08 -10.54
N HIS A 97 -23.33 0.27 -9.28
CA HIS A 97 -23.81 1.47 -8.60
C HIS A 97 -22.90 1.92 -7.47
N ILE A 98 -23.00 3.21 -7.15
CA ILE A 98 -22.39 3.83 -5.96
C ILE A 98 -23.46 4.66 -5.27
N ARG A 99 -23.63 4.45 -3.96
CA ARG A 99 -24.60 5.17 -3.11
C ARG A 99 -23.90 5.80 -1.93
N TYR A 100 -24.10 7.09 -1.73
CA TYR A 100 -23.69 7.79 -0.52
C TYR A 100 -24.83 7.77 0.52
N LYS A 101 -24.54 7.33 1.73
CA LYS A 101 -25.45 7.33 2.89
C LYS A 101 -25.02 8.41 3.88
N GLY A 102 -25.58 9.60 3.73
CA GLY A 102 -25.18 10.78 4.50
C GLY A 102 -25.34 10.65 6.01
N LYS A 103 -26.41 9.99 6.50
CA LYS A 103 -26.64 9.77 7.93
C LYS A 103 -25.54 8.91 8.58
N ASP A 104 -25.03 7.93 7.85
CA ASP A 104 -24.07 6.97 8.35
C ASP A 104 -22.65 7.34 7.95
N SER A 105 -22.46 8.40 7.18
CA SER A 105 -21.18 8.76 6.55
C SER A 105 -20.51 7.59 5.85
N LEU A 106 -21.29 6.82 5.08
CA LEU A 106 -20.87 5.60 4.38
C LEU A 106 -20.99 5.75 2.87
N LEU A 107 -20.04 5.18 2.15
CA LEU A 107 -20.13 4.92 0.72
C LEU A 107 -20.45 3.42 0.54
N GLU A 108 -21.59 3.13 -0.12
CA GLU A 108 -22.01 1.76 -0.48
C GLU A 108 -21.86 1.59 -1.99
N CYS A 109 -21.30 0.46 -2.42
CA CYS A 109 -21.13 0.17 -3.83
C CYS A 109 -21.24 -1.32 -4.14
N SER A 110 -21.57 -1.63 -5.39
CA SER A 110 -21.49 -2.96 -5.96
C SER A 110 -20.54 -2.97 -7.14
N ILE A 111 -19.59 -3.91 -7.13
CA ILE A 111 -18.64 -4.13 -8.23
C ILE A 111 -19.43 -4.70 -9.42
N SER A 112 -19.06 -4.31 -10.65
CA SER A 112 -19.66 -4.87 -11.87
C SER A 112 -19.45 -6.38 -11.94
N PRO A 113 -20.50 -7.17 -12.26
CA PRO A 113 -20.40 -8.63 -12.35
C PRO A 113 -19.31 -9.11 -13.32
N GLU A 114 -19.06 -8.34 -14.37
CA GLU A 114 -18.04 -8.61 -15.41
C GLU A 114 -16.62 -8.66 -14.84
N LEU A 115 -16.39 -8.07 -13.65
CA LEU A 115 -15.11 -8.15 -12.95
C LEU A 115 -14.87 -9.46 -12.19
N LYS A 116 -15.88 -10.34 -12.09
CA LYS A 116 -15.79 -11.60 -11.34
C LYS A 116 -14.60 -12.48 -11.77
N PRO A 117 -14.34 -12.73 -13.06
CA PRO A 117 -13.18 -13.52 -13.49
C PRO A 117 -11.84 -12.91 -13.09
N TYR A 118 -11.78 -11.58 -12.95
CA TYR A 118 -10.55 -10.83 -12.71
C TYR A 118 -10.27 -10.49 -11.24
N LEU A 119 -11.24 -10.71 -10.34
CA LEU A 119 -11.13 -10.34 -8.92
C LEU A 119 -11.51 -11.48 -7.96
N LEU A 120 -12.33 -12.44 -8.37
CA LEU A 120 -12.79 -13.56 -7.53
C LEU A 120 -12.26 -14.91 -8.04
N GLU A 121 -12.33 -15.16 -9.34
CA GLU A 121 -11.98 -16.44 -9.95
C GLU A 121 -10.48 -16.49 -10.33
N LEU A 122 -9.61 -16.03 -9.43
CA LEU A 122 -8.17 -15.91 -9.66
C LEU A 122 -7.50 -17.29 -9.75
N LYS A 123 -7.10 -17.71 -10.95
CA LYS A 123 -6.56 -19.06 -11.26
C LYS A 123 -5.04 -19.06 -11.49
N GLY A 124 -4.26 -18.37 -10.66
CA GLY A 124 -2.79 -18.40 -10.74
C GLY A 124 -2.16 -17.24 -11.52
N ASN A 125 -2.88 -16.59 -12.43
CA ASN A 125 -2.37 -15.44 -13.19
C ASN A 125 -2.81 -14.11 -12.55
N PHE A 126 -2.47 -13.94 -11.28
CA PHE A 126 -2.83 -12.72 -10.54
C PHE A 126 -1.66 -12.19 -9.71
N LYS A 127 -1.79 -10.96 -9.27
CA LYS A 127 -0.86 -10.32 -8.33
C LYS A 127 -1.59 -9.72 -7.16
N SER A 128 -1.02 -9.92 -5.99
CA SER A 128 -1.47 -9.31 -4.74
C SER A 128 -0.45 -8.30 -4.25
N PHE A 129 -0.92 -7.20 -3.67
CA PHE A 129 -0.11 -6.16 -3.04
C PHE A 129 -0.88 -5.44 -1.94
N ASP A 130 -0.17 -4.89 -0.97
CA ASP A 130 -0.79 -4.17 0.14
C ASP A 130 -1.28 -2.78 -0.30
N LEU A 131 -2.52 -2.43 0.07
CA LEU A 131 -3.11 -1.12 -0.21
C LEU A 131 -2.30 0.03 0.43
N LYS A 132 -1.57 -0.23 1.51
CA LYS A 132 -0.70 0.75 2.18
C LYS A 132 0.34 1.40 1.24
N TYR A 133 0.78 0.68 0.20
CA TYR A 133 1.72 1.20 -0.79
C TYR A 133 1.07 2.13 -1.82
N ILE A 134 -0.25 2.03 -1.97
CA ILE A 134 -1.03 2.85 -2.90
C ILE A 134 -1.48 4.17 -2.29
N LEU A 135 -1.91 4.13 -1.03
CA LEU A 135 -2.53 5.28 -0.37
C LEU A 135 -1.65 6.55 -0.33
N PRO A 136 -0.33 6.48 -0.11
CA PRO A 136 0.52 7.69 -0.11
C PRO A 136 0.81 8.26 -1.50
N LEU A 137 0.66 7.47 -2.59
CA LEU A 137 0.98 7.93 -3.95
C LEU A 137 0.05 9.07 -4.39
N GLN A 138 0.60 10.12 -5.00
CA GLN A 138 -0.14 11.31 -5.43
C GLN A 138 -0.42 11.33 -6.93
N SER A 139 0.29 10.52 -7.73
CA SER A 139 0.11 10.43 -9.16
C SER A 139 -0.68 9.18 -9.56
N SER A 140 -1.67 9.36 -10.44
CA SER A 140 -2.38 8.24 -11.06
C SER A 140 -1.44 7.36 -11.90
N TYR A 141 -0.42 7.94 -12.51
CA TYR A 141 0.60 7.20 -13.25
C TYR A 141 1.50 6.38 -12.34
N SER A 142 1.87 6.90 -11.16
CA SER A 142 2.66 6.16 -10.18
C SER A 142 1.91 4.92 -9.68
N ILE A 143 0.61 5.04 -9.41
CA ILE A 143 -0.23 3.90 -9.02
C ILE A 143 -0.25 2.86 -10.15
N ARG A 144 -0.49 3.28 -11.39
CA ARG A 144 -0.52 2.36 -12.53
C ARG A 144 0.82 1.69 -12.82
N LEU A 145 1.92 2.46 -12.79
CA LEU A 145 3.27 1.90 -12.95
C LEU A 145 3.60 0.93 -11.83
N TYR A 146 3.24 1.24 -10.58
CA TYR A 146 3.41 0.30 -9.48
C TYR A 146 2.69 -1.03 -9.76
N GLU A 147 1.41 -1.03 -10.14
CA GLU A 147 0.66 -2.25 -10.45
C GLU A 147 1.32 -3.07 -11.58
N ILE A 148 1.72 -2.40 -12.68
CA ILE A 148 2.34 -3.03 -13.85
C ILE A 148 3.71 -3.63 -13.49
N LEU A 149 4.53 -2.90 -12.74
CA LEU A 149 5.83 -3.37 -12.31
C LEU A 149 5.71 -4.46 -11.24
N LYS A 150 4.76 -4.33 -10.31
CA LYS A 150 4.49 -5.33 -9.29
C LYS A 150 4.06 -6.68 -9.89
N LYS A 151 3.28 -6.68 -10.96
CA LYS A 151 2.98 -7.88 -11.75
C LYS A 151 4.26 -8.62 -12.16
N ASN A 152 5.31 -7.89 -12.49
CA ASN A 152 6.56 -8.40 -13.03
C ASN A 152 7.72 -8.43 -11.99
N GLU A 153 7.45 -8.30 -10.69
CA GLU A 153 8.49 -8.16 -9.67
C GLU A 153 9.47 -9.35 -9.57
N ASN A 154 9.06 -10.54 -10.02
CA ASN A 154 9.91 -11.73 -10.04
C ASN A 154 10.79 -11.81 -11.30
N THR A 155 10.66 -10.87 -12.23
CA THR A 155 11.50 -10.80 -13.43
C THR A 155 12.58 -9.76 -13.22
N VAL A 156 13.82 -10.07 -13.67
CA VAL A 156 14.95 -9.14 -13.55
C VAL A 156 14.71 -7.88 -14.38
N ARG A 157 14.07 -8.05 -15.54
CA ARG A 157 13.75 -6.95 -16.48
C ARG A 157 12.44 -7.21 -17.18
N VAL A 158 11.71 -6.16 -17.45
CA VAL A 158 10.50 -6.18 -18.29
C VAL A 158 10.59 -5.06 -19.33
N ASP A 159 10.32 -5.42 -20.54
CA ASP A 159 10.39 -4.54 -21.70
C ASP A 159 8.98 -4.14 -22.16
N PHE A 160 8.81 -2.87 -22.45
CA PHE A 160 7.60 -2.33 -23.05
C PHE A 160 7.94 -1.54 -24.32
N GLU A 161 7.16 -1.77 -25.36
CA GLU A 161 7.08 -0.81 -26.46
C GLU A 161 6.42 0.47 -25.95
N LEU A 162 6.93 1.62 -26.40
CA LEU A 162 6.50 2.91 -25.86
C LEU A 162 5.01 3.19 -26.13
N GLU A 163 4.53 2.80 -27.30
CA GLU A 163 3.11 2.94 -27.65
C GLU A 163 2.20 2.05 -26.80
N GLU A 164 2.63 0.83 -26.48
CA GLU A 164 1.90 -0.05 -25.57
C GLU A 164 1.77 0.58 -24.17
N LEU A 165 2.88 1.10 -23.64
CA LEU A 165 2.90 1.75 -22.34
C LEU A 165 2.02 3.01 -22.31
N TYR A 166 2.03 3.81 -23.40
CA TYR A 166 1.13 4.94 -23.54
C TYR A 166 -0.35 4.53 -23.54
N ASN A 167 -0.67 3.43 -24.19
CA ASN A 167 -2.03 2.91 -24.26
C ASN A 167 -2.52 2.37 -22.92
N ILE A 168 -1.71 1.59 -22.21
CA ILE A 168 -2.05 1.05 -20.87
C ILE A 168 -2.22 2.19 -19.85
N LEU A 169 -1.34 3.18 -19.89
CA LEU A 169 -1.38 4.33 -18.99
C LEU A 169 -2.38 5.40 -19.45
N LYS A 170 -3.00 5.27 -20.64
CA LYS A 170 -3.87 6.29 -21.26
C LYS A 170 -3.19 7.67 -21.25
N VAL A 171 -1.93 7.71 -21.69
CA VAL A 171 -1.14 8.94 -21.75
C VAL A 171 -1.75 9.89 -22.78
N PRO A 172 -2.05 11.16 -22.41
CA PRO A 172 -2.60 12.13 -23.36
C PRO A 172 -1.57 12.48 -24.44
N ASP A 173 -2.04 12.85 -25.64
CA ASP A 173 -1.16 13.16 -26.79
C ASP A 173 -0.14 14.27 -26.46
N SER A 174 -0.52 15.21 -25.60
CA SER A 174 0.39 16.26 -25.12
C SER A 174 1.63 15.74 -24.38
N PHE A 175 1.61 14.49 -23.87
CA PHE A 175 2.72 13.86 -23.16
C PHE A 175 3.40 12.75 -23.98
N LYS A 176 2.95 12.43 -25.18
CA LYS A 176 3.48 11.33 -26.01
C LYS A 176 4.85 11.62 -26.64
N THR A 177 5.48 12.76 -26.41
CA THR A 177 6.92 12.89 -26.68
C THR A 177 7.70 12.28 -25.54
N PHE A 178 8.76 11.49 -25.84
CA PHE A 178 9.50 10.79 -24.79
C PHE A 178 10.04 11.72 -23.71
N GLY A 179 10.52 12.92 -24.07
CA GLY A 179 10.99 13.91 -23.09
C GLY A 179 9.90 14.31 -22.09
N LYS A 180 8.69 14.60 -22.57
CA LYS A 180 7.55 14.93 -21.68
C LYS A 180 7.08 13.73 -20.87
N PHE A 181 7.02 12.55 -21.47
CA PHE A 181 6.67 11.32 -20.78
C PHE A 181 7.67 11.03 -19.65
N LYS A 182 8.96 11.16 -19.92
CA LYS A 182 10.01 11.04 -18.90
C LYS A 182 9.81 12.03 -17.77
N GLU A 183 9.61 13.30 -18.08
CA GLU A 183 9.44 14.37 -17.08
C GLU A 183 8.15 14.21 -16.25
N LYS A 184 7.01 14.02 -16.93
CA LYS A 184 5.68 14.08 -16.29
C LYS A 184 5.21 12.75 -15.70
N VAL A 185 5.77 11.63 -16.17
CA VAL A 185 5.33 10.29 -15.74
C VAL A 185 6.47 9.54 -15.05
N LEU A 186 7.57 9.24 -15.75
CA LEU A 186 8.60 8.36 -15.23
C LEU A 186 9.34 8.96 -14.02
N SER A 187 9.83 10.20 -14.14
CA SER A 187 10.63 10.83 -13.06
C SER A 187 9.81 11.08 -11.81
N PHE A 188 8.51 11.31 -11.94
CA PHE A 188 7.62 11.46 -10.79
C PHE A 188 7.34 10.11 -10.14
N ALA A 189 7.00 9.10 -10.92
CA ALA A 189 6.75 7.76 -10.43
C ALA A 189 7.98 7.14 -9.77
N GLU A 190 9.17 7.33 -10.32
CA GLU A 190 10.43 6.86 -9.74
C GLU A 190 10.61 7.37 -8.30
N LYS A 191 10.41 8.66 -8.08
CA LYS A 191 10.51 9.28 -6.75
C LYS A 191 9.47 8.73 -5.77
N GLU A 192 8.21 8.64 -6.21
CA GLU A 192 7.12 8.16 -5.35
C GLU A 192 7.29 6.68 -4.99
N LEU A 193 7.68 5.83 -5.96
CA LEU A 193 7.84 4.41 -5.70
C LEU A 193 9.00 4.15 -4.73
N ILE A 194 10.14 4.83 -4.90
CA ILE A 194 11.27 4.76 -3.95
C ILE A 194 10.82 5.15 -2.54
N GLN A 195 10.03 6.21 -2.42
CA GLN A 195 9.66 6.75 -1.12
C GLN A 195 8.60 5.92 -0.39
N HIS A 196 7.64 5.34 -1.11
CA HIS A 196 6.38 4.85 -0.51
C HIS A 196 6.07 3.38 -0.75
N THR A 197 6.76 2.70 -1.68
CA THR A 197 6.38 1.33 -2.06
C THR A 197 7.48 0.31 -1.81
N ASP A 198 7.10 -0.97 -1.83
CA ASP A 198 7.97 -2.12 -1.61
C ASP A 198 8.83 -2.49 -2.82
N ILE A 199 8.58 -1.86 -3.97
CA ILE A 199 9.40 -1.95 -5.17
C ILE A 199 9.72 -0.57 -5.72
N PHE A 200 10.83 -0.45 -6.42
CA PHE A 200 11.16 0.70 -7.24
C PHE A 200 11.79 0.23 -8.55
N PHE A 201 12.10 1.13 -9.45
CA PHE A 201 12.63 0.77 -10.75
C PHE A 201 13.77 1.68 -11.19
N GLU A 202 14.66 1.09 -11.98
CA GLU A 202 15.57 1.77 -12.91
C GLU A 202 15.10 1.47 -14.31
N TYR A 203 15.43 2.29 -15.29
CA TYR A 203 15.07 2.01 -16.67
C TYR A 203 16.14 2.41 -17.67
N ASN A 204 16.15 1.71 -18.80
CA ASN A 204 16.96 2.03 -19.96
C ASN A 204 16.06 2.30 -21.17
N GLU A 205 16.44 3.29 -21.98
CA GLU A 205 15.77 3.63 -23.22
C GLU A 205 16.15 2.65 -24.33
N LYS A 206 15.16 2.06 -24.99
CA LYS A 206 15.34 1.30 -26.22
C LYS A 206 15.17 2.25 -27.40
N LYS A 207 16.12 2.24 -28.35
CA LYS A 207 16.16 3.18 -29.46
C LYS A 207 16.21 2.44 -30.79
N THR A 208 15.48 2.96 -31.78
CA THR A 208 15.65 2.64 -33.19
C THR A 208 16.18 3.90 -33.89
N GLY A 209 17.46 3.87 -34.25
CA GLY A 209 18.18 5.07 -34.66
C GLY A 209 18.25 6.12 -33.56
N LYS A 210 17.70 7.31 -33.81
CA LYS A 210 17.66 8.42 -32.82
C LYS A 210 16.37 8.44 -31.99
N LYS A 211 15.36 7.65 -32.38
CA LYS A 211 14.03 7.66 -31.73
C LYS A 211 13.95 6.61 -30.62
N VAL A 212 13.47 7.01 -29.43
CA VAL A 212 13.11 6.06 -28.37
C VAL A 212 11.83 5.35 -28.78
N THR A 213 11.87 4.03 -28.83
CA THR A 213 10.75 3.17 -29.23
C THR A 213 10.24 2.29 -28.10
N GLY A 214 11.01 2.12 -27.02
CA GLY A 214 10.63 1.31 -25.88
C GLY A 214 11.42 1.64 -24.63
N ILE A 215 11.03 0.99 -23.53
CA ILE A 215 11.65 1.11 -22.21
C ILE A 215 11.87 -0.29 -21.65
N SER A 216 13.07 -0.51 -21.12
CA SER A 216 13.44 -1.70 -20.34
C SER A 216 13.51 -1.33 -18.88
N PHE A 217 12.54 -1.77 -18.08
CA PHE A 217 12.53 -1.56 -16.63
C PHE A 217 13.30 -2.68 -15.92
N ARG A 218 14.14 -2.30 -14.97
CA ARG A 218 14.71 -3.17 -13.96
C ARG A 218 13.98 -2.95 -12.65
N ILE A 219 13.33 -3.99 -12.14
CA ILE A 219 12.53 -3.91 -10.92
C ILE A 219 13.40 -4.29 -9.73
N LEU A 220 13.38 -3.47 -8.69
CA LEU A 220 14.19 -3.61 -7.50
C LEU A 220 13.28 -3.65 -6.26
N ILE A 221 13.62 -4.52 -5.30
CA ILE A 221 12.90 -4.61 -4.04
C ILE A 221 13.38 -3.49 -3.11
N ASN A 222 12.45 -2.71 -2.61
CA ASN A 222 12.70 -1.67 -1.64
C ASN A 222 12.65 -2.25 -0.22
N ARG A 223 13.80 -2.68 0.29
CA ARG A 223 13.90 -3.33 1.60
C ARG A 223 13.51 -2.41 2.76
N ASP A 224 13.72 -1.12 2.64
CA ASP A 224 13.40 -0.14 3.68
C ASP A 224 11.88 0.01 3.87
N ASN A 225 11.11 -0.20 2.81
CA ASN A 225 9.65 -0.17 2.83
C ASN A 225 9.01 -1.57 2.93
N THR A 226 9.70 -2.65 2.53
CA THR A 226 9.21 -4.05 2.64
C THR A 226 9.30 -4.57 4.05
N VAL A 227 10.30 -4.13 4.79
CA VAL A 227 10.20 -4.18 6.23
C VAL A 227 9.08 -3.18 6.56
N SER A 228 7.82 -3.66 6.51
CA SER A 228 6.83 -3.04 7.36
C SER A 228 7.55 -2.96 8.70
N LYS A 229 7.77 -1.77 9.21
CA LYS A 229 7.89 -1.53 10.63
C LYS A 229 6.50 -1.79 11.26
N GLU A 230 5.91 -2.94 11.04
CA GLU A 230 5.27 -3.62 12.12
C GLU A 230 6.42 -3.86 13.08
N LEU A 231 6.58 -2.90 14.01
CA LEU A 231 7.37 -3.10 15.19
C LEU A 231 7.03 -4.53 15.59
N SER A 232 8.01 -5.42 15.61
CA SER A 232 7.80 -6.78 16.10
C SER A 232 7.04 -6.63 17.41
N GLU A 233 6.27 -7.59 17.84
CA GLU A 233 5.56 -7.51 19.12
C GLU A 233 6.52 -7.11 20.25
N GLN A 234 7.79 -7.45 20.13
CA GLN A 234 8.87 -7.00 21.01
C GLN A 234 9.18 -5.51 20.86
N GLU A 235 9.18 -4.96 19.65
CA GLU A 235 9.42 -3.52 19.43
C GLU A 235 8.23 -2.67 19.86
N LYS A 236 7.00 -3.13 19.63
CA LYS A 236 5.78 -2.48 20.16
C LYS A 236 5.78 -2.47 21.69
N PHE A 237 6.13 -3.60 22.28
CA PHE A 237 6.27 -3.72 23.72
C PHE A 237 7.39 -2.84 24.26
N ARG A 238 8.54 -2.77 23.59
CA ARG A 238 9.62 -1.85 23.95
C ARG A 238 9.18 -0.39 23.88
N ALA A 239 8.48 0.02 22.83
CA ALA A 239 7.95 1.37 22.70
C ALA A 239 6.98 1.69 23.83
N PHE A 240 6.05 0.78 24.16
CA PHE A 240 5.14 0.88 25.28
C PHE A 240 5.89 1.06 26.61
N ILE A 241 6.92 0.25 26.90
CA ILE A 241 7.70 0.37 28.13
C ILE A 241 8.45 1.71 28.21
N LEU A 242 8.99 2.20 27.09
CA LEU A 242 9.68 3.49 27.03
C LEU A 242 8.73 4.68 27.22
N GLU A 243 7.44 4.53 26.89
CA GLU A 243 6.40 5.54 27.10
C GLU A 243 5.88 5.51 28.56
N GLU A 244 5.63 4.31 29.09
CA GLU A 244 5.04 4.10 30.40
C GLU A 244 6.01 4.38 31.55
N TYR A 245 7.30 4.02 31.39
CA TYR A 245 8.29 4.18 32.47
C TYR A 245 9.18 5.40 32.20
N LYS A 246 9.16 6.34 33.14
CA LYS A 246 9.95 7.57 33.07
C LYS A 246 11.45 7.30 33.29
N ASN A 247 12.24 8.26 32.85
CA ASN A 247 13.69 8.23 33.06
C ASN A 247 14.07 8.05 34.54
N GLY A 248 14.82 6.99 34.86
CA GLY A 248 15.24 6.64 36.20
C GLY A 248 14.31 5.67 36.98
N GLU A 249 13.11 5.38 36.42
CA GLU A 249 12.22 4.40 37.07
C GLU A 249 12.71 2.95 36.87
N ASN A 250 12.55 2.14 37.91
CA ASN A 250 12.80 0.71 37.85
C ASN A 250 11.74 0.03 36.96
N ILE A 251 12.18 -0.72 35.95
CA ILE A 251 11.29 -1.46 35.04
C ILE A 251 11.06 -2.87 35.56
N ILE A 252 12.15 -3.56 35.93
CA ILE A 252 12.15 -4.96 36.32
C ILE A 252 13.32 -5.24 37.25
N TYR A 253 13.11 -6.15 38.19
CA TYR A 253 14.19 -6.76 38.97
C TYR A 253 14.74 -7.97 38.22
N ASN A 254 16.03 -7.98 37.90
CA ASN A 254 16.68 -9.11 37.27
C ASN A 254 17.33 -10.00 38.34
N PRO A 255 16.78 -11.19 38.64
CA PRO A 255 17.30 -12.07 39.68
C PRO A 255 18.69 -12.65 39.39
N ARG A 256 19.10 -12.73 38.12
CA ARG A 256 20.46 -13.19 37.75
C ARG A 256 21.53 -12.17 38.03
N LEU A 257 21.17 -10.89 37.90
CA LEU A 257 22.08 -9.77 38.19
C LEU A 257 21.92 -9.25 39.63
N GLU A 258 20.87 -9.73 40.34
CA GLU A 258 20.46 -9.24 41.65
C GLU A 258 20.27 -7.70 41.71
N ARG A 259 19.79 -7.12 40.59
CA ARG A 259 19.68 -5.67 40.39
C ARG A 259 18.45 -5.30 39.61
N HIS A 260 17.99 -4.07 39.86
CA HIS A 260 16.96 -3.46 39.03
C HIS A 260 17.51 -3.01 37.69
N ILE A 261 16.67 -3.08 36.68
CA ILE A 261 16.89 -2.49 35.34
C ILE A 261 16.03 -1.25 35.27
N VAL A 262 16.63 -0.16 34.85
CA VAL A 262 16.01 1.17 34.69
C VAL A 262 16.10 1.68 33.27
N ILE A 263 15.22 2.63 32.93
CA ILE A 263 15.37 3.44 31.70
C ILE A 263 16.15 4.70 32.06
N LYS A 264 17.18 5.01 31.32
CA LYS A 264 17.94 6.24 31.40
C LYS A 264 18.17 6.80 30.01
N ASN A 265 17.61 7.99 29.71
CA ASN A 265 17.64 8.61 28.40
C ASN A 265 17.23 7.68 27.23
N GLY A 266 16.15 6.91 27.42
CA GLY A 266 15.64 5.96 26.43
C GLY A 266 16.46 4.68 26.25
N LEU A 267 17.48 4.45 27.11
CA LEU A 267 18.35 3.28 27.07
C LEU A 267 18.21 2.48 28.38
N LEU A 268 18.47 1.17 28.31
CA LEU A 268 18.53 0.33 29.49
C LEU A 268 19.84 0.57 30.28
N ALA A 269 19.72 0.68 31.58
CA ALA A 269 20.81 0.81 32.49
C ALA A 269 20.62 -0.09 33.72
N ILE A 270 21.71 -0.43 34.39
CA ILE A 270 21.70 -1.20 35.64
C ILE A 270 21.48 -0.22 36.78
N GLY A 271 20.40 -0.46 37.55
CA GLY A 271 19.85 0.34 38.63
C GLY A 271 20.81 1.30 39.33
N GLU A 272 21.21 1.01 40.58
CA GLU A 272 21.99 1.91 41.44
C GLU A 272 23.30 2.44 40.82
N SER A 273 23.95 1.67 39.93
CA SER A 273 25.19 2.11 39.28
C SER A 273 24.95 3.09 38.10
N GLY A 274 23.73 3.16 37.57
CA GLY A 274 23.39 3.97 36.40
C GLY A 274 24.19 3.63 35.14
N ARG A 275 24.90 2.50 35.11
CA ARG A 275 25.73 2.06 33.99
C ARG A 275 24.85 1.60 32.85
N TYR A 276 25.01 2.20 31.68
CA TYR A 276 24.33 1.78 30.47
C TYR A 276 24.74 0.37 30.04
N MET A 277 23.80 -0.38 29.54
CA MET A 277 24.08 -1.65 28.88
C MET A 277 24.67 -1.40 27.50
N ASN A 278 25.61 -2.22 27.07
CA ASN A 278 26.05 -2.20 25.68
C ASN A 278 24.92 -2.70 24.77
N LYS A 279 25.09 -2.53 23.45
CA LYS A 279 24.03 -2.82 22.46
C LYS A 279 23.58 -4.30 22.47
N GLU A 280 24.49 -5.22 22.67
CA GLU A 280 24.21 -6.66 22.69
C GLU A 280 23.50 -7.07 23.99
N ASP A 281 24.02 -6.64 25.14
CA ASP A 281 23.39 -6.90 26.43
C ASP A 281 21.99 -6.28 26.52
N ALA A 282 21.81 -5.07 25.97
CA ALA A 282 20.51 -4.43 25.91
C ALA A 282 19.52 -5.22 25.04
N LYS A 283 19.96 -5.80 23.93
CA LYS A 283 19.12 -6.65 23.07
C LYS A 283 18.66 -7.91 23.80
N VAL A 284 19.56 -8.58 24.48
CA VAL A 284 19.25 -9.77 25.31
C VAL A 284 18.30 -9.39 26.45
N MET A 285 18.54 -8.26 27.09
CA MET A 285 17.69 -7.79 28.20
C MET A 285 16.28 -7.41 27.73
N TRP A 286 16.12 -6.75 26.59
CA TRP A 286 14.79 -6.49 26.01
C TRP A 286 14.02 -7.77 25.70
N SER A 287 14.70 -8.79 25.18
CA SER A 287 14.09 -10.10 24.95
C SER A 287 13.65 -10.76 26.25
N PHE A 288 14.47 -10.66 27.31
CA PHE A 288 14.14 -11.16 28.63
C PHE A 288 12.92 -10.43 29.23
N ILE A 289 12.90 -9.09 29.19
CA ILE A 289 11.78 -8.29 29.69
C ILE A 289 10.49 -8.66 28.94
N TYR A 290 10.56 -8.84 27.64
CA TYR A 290 9.41 -9.24 26.83
C TYR A 290 8.86 -10.63 27.19
N GLN A 291 9.75 -11.59 27.46
CA GLN A 291 9.35 -12.94 27.87
C GLN A 291 8.82 -13.01 29.30
N ARG A 292 9.27 -12.10 30.17
CA ARG A 292 8.95 -12.06 31.58
C ARG A 292 8.21 -10.78 31.96
N LYS A 293 7.14 -10.48 31.22
CA LYS A 293 6.25 -9.34 31.49
C LYS A 293 5.63 -9.40 32.91
N ASP A 294 5.52 -10.60 33.43
CA ASP A 294 5.08 -10.88 34.81
C ASP A 294 5.96 -10.27 35.90
N LEU A 295 7.22 -9.96 35.59
CA LEU A 295 8.18 -9.35 36.49
C LEU A 295 8.24 -7.82 36.41
N LEU A 296 7.43 -7.19 35.53
CA LEU A 296 7.37 -5.74 35.45
C LEU A 296 6.88 -5.16 36.77
N ILE A 297 7.57 -4.12 37.23
CA ILE A 297 7.22 -3.42 38.46
C ILE A 297 5.96 -2.61 38.18
N ALA A 298 4.85 -2.97 38.83
CA ALA A 298 3.60 -2.24 38.71
C ALA A 298 3.80 -0.78 39.17
N LYS A 299 3.31 0.17 38.34
CA LYS A 299 3.24 1.55 38.80
C LYS A 299 2.18 1.68 39.87
N PRO A 300 2.45 2.39 40.98
CA PRO A 300 1.38 2.79 41.88
C PRO A 300 0.42 3.70 41.06
N PHE A 301 -0.87 3.36 41.12
CA PHE A 301 -1.96 4.15 40.57
C PHE A 301 -2.03 5.53 41.24
#